data_30b5cdb1e8f08d5e8b4a8ff2fc91063c
#
_entry.id   30b5cdb1e8f08d5e8b4a8ff2fc91063c
#
_cell.length_a   1.000
_cell.length_b   1.000
_cell.length_c   1.000
_cell.angle_alpha   90.00
_cell.angle_beta   90.00
_cell.angle_gamma   90.00
#
_symmetry.space_group_name_H-M   'P 1'
#
loop_
_entity.id
_entity.type
_entity.pdbx_description
1 polymer ?
#
loop_
_entity_poly.entity_id
_entity_poly.type
_entity_poly.pdbx_seq_one_letter_code
_entity_poly.pdbx_strand_id
1 'polypeptide(L)'
;MCPFWKRTNKDLSIEKEKAILRRIYDSGACAIAFEGGEPLLRKDLSKILAFSRSLPLQTSIVTNGTLLESKIDEIAQYINGAIYVSLDGLEKTHDTIRGVSGSFKKTIQGIIGASKKVNVIINTTIMDENIHEIEDLVKLAKRLDVKISVAIAHEYYETQASTPARLKIRDITGKLVELKKKGYPLINSFGYFGVMAKEKRWICKPWSTINVSPEGYLVLPCYVRNEYEKTISVFDTSIKTAISDFDWKDIQNCRECSLHCYVEPSLVLSYDFRSFLNWAHP
;
A
#
# COMPACT_ATOMS: atom_id res chain seq x y z
N MET A 1 7.74 -11.82 7.85
CA MET A 1 6.50 -11.22 7.34
C MET A 1 6.48 -11.16 5.81
N CYS A 2 7.14 -10.26 5.13
CA CYS A 2 7.13 -10.17 3.67
C CYS A 2 8.24 -11.05 3.05
N PRO A 3 7.98 -11.92 2.05
CA PRO A 3 9.00 -12.79 1.46
C PRO A 3 9.85 -12.09 0.39
N PHE A 4 9.44 -10.92 -0.08
CA PHE A 4 10.06 -10.25 -1.23
C PHE A 4 11.52 -9.82 -1.01
N TRP A 5 11.95 -9.59 0.24
CA TRP A 5 13.33 -9.26 0.55
C TRP A 5 14.34 -10.37 0.22
N LYS A 6 13.86 -11.63 0.08
CA LYS A 6 14.69 -12.78 -0.31
C LYS A 6 14.97 -12.82 -1.82
N ARG A 7 14.26 -12.04 -2.61
CA ARG A 7 14.44 -12.01 -4.06
C ARG A 7 15.71 -11.23 -4.42
N THR A 8 16.50 -11.81 -5.31
CA THR A 8 17.80 -11.26 -5.77
C THR A 8 17.70 -10.67 -7.17
N ASN A 9 16.51 -10.24 -7.58
CA ASN A 9 16.32 -9.68 -8.91
C ASN A 9 17.11 -8.38 -9.06
N LYS A 10 17.73 -8.21 -10.23
CA LYS A 10 18.40 -6.95 -10.56
C LYS A 10 17.34 -5.91 -10.94
N ASP A 11 17.56 -4.69 -10.50
CA ASP A 11 16.76 -3.55 -10.94
C ASP A 11 16.81 -3.42 -12.46
N LEU A 12 15.71 -3.04 -13.07
CA LEU A 12 15.69 -2.68 -14.49
C LEU A 12 16.51 -1.40 -14.72
N SER A 13 17.01 -1.23 -15.94
CA SER A 13 17.64 0.03 -16.32
C SER A 13 16.63 1.18 -16.24
N ILE A 14 17.14 2.38 -16.05
CA ILE A 14 16.29 3.58 -15.94
C ILE A 14 15.44 3.81 -17.20
N GLU A 15 15.93 3.42 -18.37
CA GLU A 15 15.21 3.51 -19.65
C GLU A 15 14.02 2.57 -19.68
N LYS A 16 14.19 1.34 -19.19
CA LYS A 16 13.09 0.36 -19.06
C LYS A 16 12.04 0.83 -18.04
N GLU A 17 12.49 1.34 -16.90
CA GLU A 17 11.57 1.91 -15.89
C GLU A 17 10.76 3.08 -16.47
N LYS A 18 11.39 3.99 -17.19
CA LYS A 18 10.69 5.08 -17.87
C LYS A 18 9.69 4.58 -18.92
N ALA A 19 10.06 3.52 -19.64
CA ALA A 19 9.14 2.89 -20.60
C ALA A 19 7.91 2.27 -19.89
N ILE A 20 8.11 1.60 -18.76
CA ILE A 20 7.00 1.08 -17.93
C ILE A 20 6.11 2.23 -17.45
N LEU A 21 6.68 3.30 -16.91
CA LEU A 21 5.93 4.46 -16.43
C LEU A 21 5.10 5.11 -17.55
N ARG A 22 5.66 5.22 -18.75
CA ARG A 22 4.91 5.72 -19.91
C ARG A 22 3.72 4.81 -20.23
N ARG A 23 3.91 3.49 -20.25
CA ARG A 23 2.84 2.54 -20.52
C ARG A 23 1.76 2.52 -19.45
N ILE A 24 2.15 2.70 -18.18
CA ILE A 24 1.20 2.88 -17.07
C ILE A 24 0.36 4.14 -17.31
N TYR A 25 0.98 5.26 -17.64
CA TYR A 25 0.27 6.49 -17.96
C TYR A 25 -0.66 6.33 -19.17
N ASP A 26 -0.17 5.71 -20.26
CA ASP A 26 -0.94 5.49 -21.49
C ASP A 26 -2.13 4.52 -21.27
N SER A 27 -2.10 3.71 -20.22
CA SER A 27 -3.23 2.85 -19.82
C SER A 27 -4.39 3.64 -19.20
N GLY A 28 -4.20 4.91 -18.88
CA GLY A 28 -5.18 5.75 -18.21
C GLY A 28 -5.05 5.77 -16.68
N ALA A 29 -3.95 5.25 -16.14
CA ALA A 29 -3.67 5.37 -14.72
C ALA A 29 -3.55 6.83 -14.31
N CYS A 30 -4.12 7.20 -13.16
CA CYS A 30 -4.03 8.55 -12.58
C CYS A 30 -3.03 8.62 -11.42
N ALA A 31 -2.64 7.50 -10.85
CA ALA A 31 -1.72 7.42 -9.71
C ALA A 31 -0.79 6.22 -9.84
N ILE A 32 0.38 6.35 -9.23
CA ILE A 32 1.35 5.27 -9.08
C ILE A 32 1.95 5.28 -7.67
N ALA A 33 2.13 4.09 -7.10
CA ALA A 33 2.88 3.89 -5.88
C ALA A 33 4.10 3.02 -6.18
N PHE A 34 5.29 3.53 -5.86
CA PHE A 34 6.52 2.76 -5.93
C PHE A 34 6.68 1.95 -4.65
N GLU A 35 6.75 0.65 -4.80
CA GLU A 35 6.95 -0.31 -3.72
C GLU A 35 7.97 -1.37 -4.16
N GLY A 36 8.06 -2.47 -3.47
CA GLY A 36 8.94 -3.57 -3.84
C GLY A 36 9.62 -4.13 -2.60
N GLY A 37 10.93 -4.38 -2.64
CA GLY A 37 11.71 -4.66 -1.44
C GLY A 37 11.78 -3.41 -0.56
N GLU A 38 12.69 -2.51 -0.89
CA GLU A 38 12.79 -1.18 -0.28
C GLU A 38 13.19 -0.17 -1.37
N PRO A 39 12.28 0.70 -1.82
CA PRO A 39 12.56 1.64 -2.92
C PRO A 39 13.73 2.58 -2.63
N LEU A 40 13.91 2.99 -1.36
CA LEU A 40 14.96 3.93 -0.97
C LEU A 40 16.38 3.35 -1.06
N LEU A 41 16.54 2.04 -1.27
CA LEU A 41 17.83 1.42 -1.57
C LEU A 41 18.28 1.67 -3.01
N ARG A 42 17.35 1.97 -3.91
CA ARG A 42 17.63 2.18 -5.32
C ARG A 42 18.39 3.51 -5.52
N LYS A 43 19.58 3.46 -6.10
CA LYS A 43 20.49 4.62 -6.23
C LYS A 43 19.98 5.70 -7.18
N ASP A 44 19.24 5.33 -8.21
CA ASP A 44 18.70 6.23 -9.23
C ASP A 44 17.19 6.50 -9.06
N LEU A 45 16.63 6.23 -7.86
CA LEU A 45 15.22 6.43 -7.56
C LEU A 45 14.76 7.85 -7.87
N SER A 46 15.52 8.86 -7.49
CA SER A 46 15.16 10.27 -7.74
C SER A 46 14.95 10.58 -9.23
N LYS A 47 15.73 9.95 -10.13
CA LYS A 47 15.56 10.12 -11.58
C LYS A 47 14.27 9.46 -12.09
N ILE A 48 13.90 8.33 -11.50
CA ILE A 48 12.66 7.61 -11.84
C ILE A 48 11.45 8.44 -11.34
N LEU A 49 11.52 8.93 -10.11
CA LEU A 49 10.47 9.78 -9.54
C LEU A 49 10.32 11.10 -10.31
N ALA A 50 11.43 11.71 -10.72
CA ALA A 50 11.42 12.90 -11.57
C ALA A 50 10.70 12.64 -12.90
N PHE A 51 10.94 11.47 -13.51
CA PHE A 51 10.24 11.11 -14.74
C PHE A 51 8.75 10.81 -14.46
N SER A 52 8.42 10.08 -13.40
CA SER A 52 7.01 9.87 -12.99
C SER A 52 6.30 11.22 -12.80
N ARG A 53 6.96 12.17 -12.15
CA ARG A 53 6.42 13.51 -11.88
C ARG A 53 6.25 14.36 -13.15
N SER A 54 6.99 14.06 -14.22
CA SER A 54 6.80 14.72 -15.54
C SER A 54 5.57 14.22 -16.29
N LEU A 55 4.99 13.11 -15.86
CA LEU A 55 3.70 12.60 -16.32
C LEU A 55 2.60 13.13 -15.38
N PRO A 56 1.35 13.30 -15.83
CA PRO A 56 0.23 13.69 -14.97
C PRO A 56 -0.24 12.52 -14.09
N LEU A 57 0.70 11.97 -13.31
CA LEU A 57 0.49 10.88 -12.34
C LEU A 57 0.65 11.39 -10.91
N GLN A 58 -0.25 10.99 -10.04
CA GLN A 58 -0.02 11.12 -8.60
C GLN A 58 1.03 10.11 -8.17
N THR A 59 2.19 10.60 -7.72
CA THR A 59 3.36 9.78 -7.37
C THR A 59 3.46 9.59 -5.87
N SER A 60 3.46 8.34 -5.42
CA SER A 60 3.60 7.91 -4.03
C SER A 60 4.71 6.87 -3.87
N ILE A 61 5.19 6.66 -2.64
CA ILE A 61 6.18 5.63 -2.29
C ILE A 61 5.67 4.84 -1.09
N VAL A 62 5.93 3.54 -1.06
CA VAL A 62 5.78 2.69 0.13
C VAL A 62 7.17 2.26 0.60
N THR A 63 7.52 2.54 1.85
CA THR A 63 8.85 2.30 2.42
C THR A 63 8.79 1.76 3.84
N ASN A 64 9.83 1.06 4.27
CA ASN A 64 10.01 0.71 5.68
C ASN A 64 10.42 1.92 6.55
N GLY A 65 10.78 3.04 5.94
CA GLY A 65 11.09 4.30 6.60
C GLY A 65 12.50 4.42 7.18
N THR A 66 13.28 3.35 7.25
CA THR A 66 14.60 3.36 7.93
C THR A 66 15.66 4.22 7.25
N LEU A 67 15.50 4.48 5.95
CA LEU A 67 16.37 5.37 5.16
C LEU A 67 15.73 6.73 4.86
N LEU A 68 14.48 6.94 5.29
CA LEU A 68 13.69 8.08 4.86
C LEU A 68 14.29 9.40 5.34
N GLU A 69 14.79 9.47 6.59
CA GLU A 69 15.42 10.68 7.12
C GLU A 69 16.58 11.18 6.23
N SER A 70 17.42 10.26 5.74
CA SER A 70 18.57 10.59 4.89
C SER A 70 18.23 10.83 3.43
N LYS A 71 17.06 10.38 2.96
CA LYS A 71 16.67 10.42 1.55
C LYS A 71 15.60 11.44 1.22
N ILE A 72 14.89 11.96 2.23
CA ILE A 72 13.71 12.79 1.99
C ILE A 72 14.04 14.07 1.20
N ASP A 73 15.19 14.68 1.45
CA ASP A 73 15.59 15.92 0.77
C ASP A 73 15.80 15.72 -0.73
N GLU A 74 16.26 14.53 -1.12
CA GLU A 74 16.48 14.18 -2.52
C GLU A 74 15.16 13.93 -3.27
N ILE A 75 14.14 13.37 -2.59
CA ILE A 75 12.94 12.83 -3.26
C ILE A 75 11.67 13.66 -3.05
N ALA A 76 11.59 14.47 -2.00
CA ALA A 76 10.36 15.17 -1.60
C ALA A 76 9.70 15.95 -2.74
N GLN A 77 10.48 16.66 -3.54
CA GLN A 77 10.01 17.49 -4.67
C GLN A 77 9.28 16.71 -5.76
N TYR A 78 9.47 15.38 -5.82
CA TYR A 78 8.86 14.52 -6.83
C TYR A 78 7.62 13.78 -6.31
N ILE A 79 7.30 13.90 -5.01
CA ILE A 79 6.14 13.25 -4.38
C ILE A 79 5.00 14.26 -4.32
N ASN A 80 3.93 13.99 -5.06
CA ASN A 80 2.70 14.78 -5.02
C ASN A 80 1.48 13.97 -4.52
N GLY A 81 1.70 12.70 -4.19
CA GLY A 81 0.78 11.84 -3.46
C GLY A 81 1.13 11.78 -1.98
N ALA A 82 1.57 10.61 -1.53
CA ALA A 82 2.00 10.38 -0.15
C ALA A 82 3.22 9.46 -0.06
N ILE A 83 3.92 9.52 1.08
CA ILE A 83 4.86 8.48 1.48
C ILE A 83 4.15 7.61 2.53
N TYR A 84 3.89 6.36 2.16
CA TYR A 84 3.36 5.35 3.05
C TYR A 84 4.52 4.69 3.79
N VAL A 85 4.56 4.88 5.11
CA VAL A 85 5.65 4.37 5.95
C VAL A 85 5.13 3.21 6.78
N SER A 86 5.73 2.04 6.59
CA SER A 86 5.35 0.83 7.31
C SER A 86 5.72 0.91 8.79
N LEU A 87 4.72 0.85 9.68
CA LEU A 87 4.92 0.83 11.13
C LEU A 87 3.91 -0.13 11.77
N ASP A 88 4.38 -1.30 12.22
CA ASP A 88 3.51 -2.40 12.62
C ASP A 88 3.45 -2.64 14.14
N GLY A 89 3.87 -1.69 14.95
CA GLY A 89 3.84 -1.78 16.41
C GLY A 89 4.59 -0.65 17.06
N LEU A 90 4.58 -0.62 18.40
CA LEU A 90 5.49 0.17 19.18
C LEU A 90 6.90 -0.43 19.13
N GLU A 91 7.89 0.19 19.75
CA GLU A 91 9.31 -0.11 19.55
C GLU A 91 9.63 -1.61 19.56
N LYS A 92 9.28 -2.32 20.61
CA LYS A 92 9.60 -3.74 20.77
C LYS A 92 8.88 -4.62 19.75
N THR A 93 7.60 -4.37 19.57
CA THR A 93 6.75 -5.15 18.66
C THR A 93 7.15 -4.93 17.21
N HIS A 94 7.36 -3.65 16.82
CA HIS A 94 7.80 -3.32 15.47
C HIS A 94 9.16 -3.96 15.14
N ASP A 95 10.16 -3.80 16.00
CA ASP A 95 11.49 -4.36 15.80
C ASP A 95 11.46 -5.90 15.69
N THR A 96 10.61 -6.55 16.51
CA THR A 96 10.40 -8.00 16.45
C THR A 96 9.78 -8.43 15.13
N ILE A 97 8.70 -7.77 14.70
CA ILE A 97 8.00 -8.09 13.44
C ILE A 97 8.92 -7.86 12.23
N ARG A 98 9.70 -6.78 12.25
CA ARG A 98 10.61 -6.44 11.16
C ARG A 98 11.94 -7.20 11.21
N GLY A 99 12.26 -7.85 12.34
CA GLY A 99 13.49 -8.61 12.54
C GLY A 99 14.76 -7.74 12.61
N VAL A 100 14.63 -6.45 12.91
CA VAL A 100 15.73 -5.49 12.92
C VAL A 100 15.63 -4.59 14.14
N SER A 101 16.54 -4.76 15.10
CA SER A 101 16.61 -3.92 16.28
C SER A 101 16.90 -2.46 15.92
N GLY A 102 16.18 -1.52 16.54
CA GLY A 102 16.30 -0.09 16.30
C GLY A 102 15.61 0.40 15.01
N SER A 103 14.90 -0.48 14.28
CA SER A 103 14.14 -0.08 13.09
C SER A 103 13.04 0.90 13.43
N PHE A 104 12.33 0.72 14.56
CA PHE A 104 11.30 1.65 15.02
C PHE A 104 11.84 3.08 15.16
N LYS A 105 12.95 3.26 15.85
CA LYS A 105 13.54 4.61 16.05
C LYS A 105 13.87 5.29 14.73
N LYS A 106 14.52 4.56 13.81
CA LYS A 106 14.87 5.09 12.48
C LYS A 106 13.61 5.45 11.68
N THR A 107 12.60 4.58 11.73
CA THR A 107 11.32 4.82 11.04
C THR A 107 10.60 6.05 11.59
N ILE A 108 10.56 6.24 12.92
CA ILE A 108 9.97 7.43 13.56
C ILE A 108 10.74 8.70 13.17
N GLN A 109 12.07 8.68 13.17
CA GLN A 109 12.88 9.81 12.70
C GLN A 109 12.58 10.15 11.23
N GLY A 110 12.49 9.11 10.38
CA GLY A 110 12.09 9.27 8.99
C GLY A 110 10.70 9.90 8.82
N ILE A 111 9.70 9.46 9.59
CA ILE A 111 8.35 10.03 9.59
C ILE A 111 8.39 11.51 9.98
N ILE A 112 9.06 11.85 11.09
CA ILE A 112 9.17 13.24 11.58
C ILE A 112 9.88 14.14 10.56
N GLY A 113 10.94 13.67 9.94
CA GLY A 113 11.67 14.42 8.90
C GLY A 113 10.81 14.64 7.64
N ALA A 114 10.15 13.58 7.18
CA ALA A 114 9.37 13.60 5.95
C ALA A 114 8.06 14.38 6.09
N SER A 115 7.38 14.32 7.24
CA SER A 115 6.09 15.01 7.45
C SER A 115 6.17 16.52 7.33
N LYS A 116 7.35 17.10 7.48
CA LYS A 116 7.61 18.54 7.26
C LYS A 116 7.65 18.95 5.78
N LYS A 117 7.71 17.99 4.87
CA LYS A 117 7.95 18.22 3.44
C LYS A 117 6.87 17.63 2.53
N VAL A 118 6.31 16.52 2.91
CA VAL A 118 5.32 15.77 2.11
C VAL A 118 4.25 15.16 3.00
N ASN A 119 3.13 14.76 2.39
CA ASN A 119 2.10 14.01 3.09
C ASN A 119 2.65 12.62 3.48
N VAL A 120 2.64 12.30 4.77
CA VAL A 120 3.08 11.00 5.30
C VAL A 120 1.89 10.25 5.86
N ILE A 121 1.80 8.98 5.52
CA ILE A 121 0.78 8.06 6.01
C ILE A 121 1.46 6.85 6.63
N ILE A 122 1.25 6.63 7.92
CA ILE A 122 1.65 5.37 8.54
C ILE A 122 0.81 4.25 7.95
N ASN A 123 1.44 3.17 7.49
CA ASN A 123 0.77 1.99 6.96
C ASN A 123 1.01 0.80 7.89
N THR A 124 -0.05 0.33 8.55
CA THR A 124 0.02 -0.71 9.59
C THR A 124 -0.72 -1.95 9.12
N THR A 125 -0.02 -3.10 9.16
CA THR A 125 -0.64 -4.41 8.96
C THR A 125 -1.03 -4.99 10.31
N ILE A 126 -2.32 -5.22 10.53
CA ILE A 126 -2.87 -5.81 11.76
C ILE A 126 -2.64 -7.31 11.75
N MET A 127 -1.92 -7.81 12.75
CA MET A 127 -1.57 -9.22 12.98
C MET A 127 -1.86 -9.60 14.42
N ASP A 128 -1.86 -10.89 14.75
CA ASP A 128 -2.02 -11.34 16.15
C ASP A 128 -0.94 -10.74 17.07
N GLU A 129 0.26 -10.55 16.54
CA GLU A 129 1.41 -10.02 17.26
C GLU A 129 1.25 -8.55 17.69
N ASN A 130 0.48 -7.77 16.95
CA ASN A 130 0.38 -6.31 17.16
C ASN A 130 -1.04 -5.79 17.41
N ILE A 131 -2.06 -6.62 17.31
CA ILE A 131 -3.47 -6.19 17.38
C ILE A 131 -3.78 -5.41 18.67
N HIS A 132 -3.07 -5.70 19.75
CA HIS A 132 -3.21 -5.04 21.04
C HIS A 132 -2.61 -3.63 21.10
N GLU A 133 -1.74 -3.27 20.15
CA GLU A 133 -1.09 -1.95 20.05
C GLU A 133 -1.71 -1.02 18.98
N ILE A 134 -2.70 -1.49 18.21
CA ILE A 134 -3.26 -0.73 17.07
C ILE A 134 -3.86 0.61 17.51
N GLU A 135 -4.59 0.64 18.62
CA GLU A 135 -5.13 1.91 19.16
C GLU A 135 -4.03 2.89 19.51
N ASP A 136 -2.92 2.41 20.07
CA ASP A 136 -1.80 3.25 20.47
C ASP A 136 -1.01 3.75 19.25
N LEU A 137 -0.94 2.96 18.17
CA LEU A 137 -0.41 3.43 16.88
C LEU A 137 -1.26 4.55 16.28
N VAL A 138 -2.59 4.45 16.36
CA VAL A 138 -3.49 5.53 15.91
C VAL A 138 -3.30 6.80 16.74
N LYS A 139 -3.13 6.67 18.07
CA LYS A 139 -2.80 7.80 18.95
C LYS A 139 -1.42 8.38 18.64
N LEU A 140 -0.43 7.53 18.32
CA LEU A 140 0.91 7.94 17.92
C LEU A 140 0.86 8.74 16.61
N ALA A 141 0.12 8.28 15.60
CA ALA A 141 -0.07 9.02 14.35
C ALA A 141 -0.62 10.43 14.60
N LYS A 142 -1.62 10.57 15.49
CA LYS A 142 -2.16 11.88 15.89
C LYS A 142 -1.11 12.76 16.57
N ARG A 143 -0.26 12.21 17.45
CA ARG A 143 0.83 12.95 18.12
C ARG A 143 1.93 13.41 17.15
N LEU A 144 2.19 12.62 16.10
CA LEU A 144 3.15 12.94 15.04
C LEU A 144 2.59 13.87 13.97
N ASP A 145 1.29 14.21 14.06
CA ASP A 145 0.55 14.98 13.06
C ASP A 145 0.63 14.37 11.66
N VAL A 146 0.49 13.04 11.59
CA VAL A 146 0.45 12.27 10.34
C VAL A 146 -0.80 11.40 10.28
N LYS A 147 -1.17 10.97 9.08
CA LYS A 147 -2.29 10.05 8.86
C LYS A 147 -1.86 8.60 9.08
N ILE A 148 -2.86 7.72 9.29
CA ILE A 148 -2.63 6.28 9.41
C ILE A 148 -3.65 5.50 8.59
N SER A 149 -3.16 4.47 7.89
CA SER A 149 -3.92 3.44 7.21
C SER A 149 -3.70 2.11 7.90
N VAL A 150 -4.74 1.31 8.03
CA VAL A 150 -4.65 -0.04 8.58
C VAL A 150 -5.17 -1.08 7.59
N ALA A 151 -4.54 -2.25 7.56
CA ALA A 151 -5.01 -3.41 6.80
C ALA A 151 -4.82 -4.67 7.63
N ILE A 152 -5.69 -5.69 7.45
CA ILE A 152 -5.50 -6.98 8.10
C ILE A 152 -4.44 -7.77 7.34
N ALA A 153 -3.58 -8.45 8.07
CA ALA A 153 -2.66 -9.44 7.48
C ALA A 153 -3.44 -10.48 6.68
N HIS A 154 -2.95 -10.79 5.51
CA HIS A 154 -3.55 -11.78 4.63
C HIS A 154 -2.55 -12.87 4.35
N GLU A 155 -2.96 -14.11 4.55
CA GLU A 155 -2.17 -15.27 4.19
C GLU A 155 -2.20 -15.40 2.66
N TYR A 156 -1.14 -14.96 2.02
CA TYR A 156 -0.88 -15.22 0.61
C TYR A 156 0.60 -15.51 0.45
N TYR A 157 0.90 -16.48 -0.40
CA TYR A 157 2.27 -16.95 -0.60
C TYR A 157 2.99 -17.23 0.75
N GLU A 158 4.23 -17.47 0.76
CA GLU A 158 5.08 -17.78 1.91
C GLU A 158 5.10 -16.72 3.03
N THR A 159 4.03 -15.94 3.23
CA THR A 159 3.96 -14.98 4.32
C THR A 159 3.82 -15.74 5.65
N GLN A 160 4.63 -15.35 6.63
CA GLN A 160 4.57 -15.88 7.99
C GLN A 160 3.71 -14.99 8.92
N ALA A 161 2.94 -14.06 8.35
CA ALA A 161 2.08 -13.18 9.14
C ALA A 161 0.84 -13.95 9.61
N SER A 162 0.57 -13.93 10.90
CA SER A 162 -0.63 -14.55 11.46
C SER A 162 -1.85 -13.65 11.26
N THR A 163 -2.88 -14.17 10.62
CA THR A 163 -4.16 -13.46 10.50
C THR A 163 -4.93 -13.55 11.83
N PRO A 164 -5.32 -12.44 12.46
CA PRO A 164 -6.05 -12.48 13.71
C PRO A 164 -7.40 -13.19 13.59
N ALA A 165 -7.82 -13.84 14.68
CA ALA A 165 -9.12 -14.46 14.75
C ALA A 165 -10.25 -13.43 14.48
N ARG A 166 -11.34 -13.88 13.83
CA ARG A 166 -12.46 -13.02 13.41
C ARG A 166 -13.04 -12.16 14.54
N LEU A 167 -13.14 -12.69 15.75
CA LEU A 167 -13.67 -11.94 16.90
C LEU A 167 -12.74 -10.77 17.27
N LYS A 168 -11.42 -10.99 17.29
CA LYS A 168 -10.45 -9.94 17.53
C LYS A 168 -10.51 -8.85 16.45
N ILE A 169 -10.68 -9.25 15.17
CA ILE A 169 -10.84 -8.30 14.05
C ILE A 169 -12.09 -7.44 14.25
N ARG A 170 -13.22 -8.00 14.63
CA ARG A 170 -14.46 -7.24 14.89
C ARG A 170 -14.29 -6.25 16.04
N ASP A 171 -13.69 -6.69 17.15
CA ASP A 171 -13.44 -5.83 18.30
C ASP A 171 -12.54 -4.64 17.94
N ILE A 172 -11.37 -4.88 17.35
CA ILE A 172 -10.48 -3.80 16.95
C ILE A 172 -11.09 -2.89 15.89
N THR A 173 -11.87 -3.43 14.95
CA THR A 173 -12.58 -2.62 13.94
C THR A 173 -13.59 -1.68 14.60
N GLY A 174 -14.35 -2.16 15.58
CA GLY A 174 -15.27 -1.32 16.36
C GLY A 174 -14.55 -0.15 17.04
N LYS A 175 -13.42 -0.41 17.67
CA LYS A 175 -12.56 0.62 18.30
C LYS A 175 -12.01 1.63 17.27
N LEU A 176 -11.57 1.16 16.11
CA LEU A 176 -11.08 2.02 15.02
C LEU A 176 -12.19 2.94 14.49
N VAL A 177 -13.41 2.43 14.33
CA VAL A 177 -14.58 3.23 13.96
C VAL A 177 -14.83 4.34 14.98
N GLU A 178 -14.79 4.04 16.28
CA GLU A 178 -14.97 5.03 17.33
C GLU A 178 -13.82 6.08 17.34
N LEU A 179 -12.58 5.65 17.16
CA LEU A 179 -11.46 6.59 17.04
C LEU A 179 -11.63 7.51 15.82
N LYS A 180 -12.04 6.97 14.66
CA LYS A 180 -12.29 7.78 13.47
C LYS A 180 -13.42 8.80 13.70
N LYS A 181 -14.53 8.39 14.35
CA LYS A 181 -15.62 9.32 14.74
C LYS A 181 -15.14 10.44 15.66
N LYS A 182 -14.15 10.16 16.52
CA LYS A 182 -13.52 11.13 17.42
C LYS A 182 -12.45 12.01 16.72
N GLY A 183 -12.31 11.93 15.40
CA GLY A 183 -11.38 12.76 14.63
C GLY A 183 -9.93 12.32 14.72
N TYR A 184 -9.64 11.04 14.98
CA TYR A 184 -8.29 10.50 14.82
C TYR A 184 -7.96 10.32 13.32
N PRO A 185 -6.69 10.43 12.91
CA PRO A 185 -6.28 10.60 11.53
C PRO A 185 -6.28 9.29 10.70
N LEU A 186 -7.31 8.45 10.87
CA LEU A 186 -7.52 7.22 10.11
C LEU A 186 -8.04 7.54 8.71
N ILE A 187 -7.30 7.16 7.65
CA ILE A 187 -7.72 7.39 6.27
C ILE A 187 -8.72 6.35 5.76
N ASN A 188 -8.72 5.15 6.35
CA ASN A 188 -9.64 4.10 5.94
C ASN A 188 -11.10 4.56 6.01
N SER A 189 -11.90 4.25 4.98
CA SER A 189 -13.31 4.59 4.96
C SER A 189 -14.14 3.77 5.97
N PHE A 190 -15.30 4.27 6.38
CA PHE A 190 -16.24 3.47 7.17
C PHE A 190 -16.72 2.23 6.40
N GLY A 191 -16.80 2.33 5.05
CA GLY A 191 -17.08 1.20 4.17
C GLY A 191 -16.01 0.11 4.29
N TYR A 192 -14.74 0.49 4.30
CA TYR A 192 -13.62 -0.44 4.49
C TYR A 192 -13.70 -1.14 5.85
N PHE A 193 -13.97 -0.41 6.93
CA PHE A 193 -14.14 -1.02 8.26
C PHE A 193 -15.29 -2.03 8.29
N GLY A 194 -16.39 -1.77 7.60
CA GLY A 194 -17.47 -2.73 7.44
C GLY A 194 -17.05 -4.01 6.71
N VAL A 195 -16.16 -3.89 5.70
CA VAL A 195 -15.57 -5.04 5.02
C VAL A 195 -14.63 -5.81 5.95
N MET A 196 -13.75 -5.11 6.68
CA MET A 196 -12.86 -5.74 7.68
C MET A 196 -13.64 -6.57 8.71
N ALA A 197 -14.71 -6.00 9.25
CA ALA A 197 -15.57 -6.69 10.22
C ALA A 197 -16.40 -7.82 9.60
N LYS A 198 -16.38 -8.00 8.26
CA LYS A 198 -17.28 -8.87 7.49
C LYS A 198 -18.78 -8.54 7.69
N GLU A 199 -19.09 -7.29 7.96
CA GLU A 199 -20.44 -6.75 8.12
C GLU A 199 -20.96 -6.12 6.83
N LYS A 200 -20.07 -5.70 5.94
CA LYS A 200 -20.40 -5.14 4.64
C LYS A 200 -20.02 -6.09 3.51
N ARG A 201 -20.95 -6.31 2.61
CA ARG A 201 -20.67 -7.00 1.33
C ARG A 201 -20.04 -6.03 0.36
N TRP A 202 -19.09 -6.50 -0.45
CA TRP A 202 -18.44 -5.76 -1.52
C TRP A 202 -18.12 -6.67 -2.67
N ILE A 203 -17.84 -6.11 -3.83
CA ILE A 203 -17.43 -6.84 -5.04
C ILE A 203 -16.09 -6.28 -5.46
N CYS A 204 -15.09 -7.16 -5.55
CA CYS A 204 -13.76 -6.78 -5.98
C CYS A 204 -13.76 -6.29 -7.43
N LYS A 205 -13.07 -5.18 -7.67
CA LYS A 205 -12.78 -4.63 -9.01
C LYS A 205 -11.25 -4.57 -9.18
N PRO A 206 -10.59 -5.73 -9.36
CA PRO A 206 -9.13 -5.83 -9.30
C PRO A 206 -8.43 -5.01 -10.39
N TRP A 207 -9.09 -4.76 -11.53
CA TRP A 207 -8.59 -3.88 -12.58
C TRP A 207 -8.43 -2.41 -12.16
N SER A 208 -8.95 -2.01 -11.01
CA SER A 208 -8.78 -0.66 -10.47
C SER A 208 -7.40 -0.42 -9.87
N THR A 209 -6.66 -1.50 -9.60
CA THR A 209 -5.31 -1.44 -9.02
C THR A 209 -4.44 -2.48 -9.72
N ILE A 210 -3.66 -2.04 -10.68
CA ILE A 210 -2.78 -2.91 -11.47
C ILE A 210 -1.37 -2.84 -10.88
N ASN A 211 -0.76 -4.00 -10.75
CA ASN A 211 0.61 -4.14 -10.28
C ASN A 211 1.50 -4.60 -11.42
N VAL A 212 2.70 -4.02 -11.49
CA VAL A 212 3.75 -4.41 -12.42
C VAL A 212 4.93 -4.92 -11.60
N SER A 213 5.42 -6.12 -11.92
CA SER A 213 6.56 -6.69 -11.23
C SER A 213 7.86 -5.93 -11.54
N PRO A 214 8.93 -6.09 -10.74
CA PRO A 214 10.23 -5.48 -11.01
C PRO A 214 10.82 -5.86 -12.38
N GLU A 215 10.39 -6.98 -12.97
CA GLU A 215 10.85 -7.43 -14.29
C GLU A 215 9.99 -6.89 -15.45
N GLY A 216 8.91 -6.17 -15.15
CA GLY A 216 8.00 -5.60 -16.15
C GLY A 216 6.87 -6.54 -16.56
N TYR A 217 6.43 -7.44 -15.69
CA TYR A 217 5.25 -8.28 -15.91
C TYR A 217 4.05 -7.77 -15.16
N LEU A 218 2.87 -7.87 -15.77
CA LEU A 218 1.61 -7.59 -15.09
C LEU A 218 1.30 -8.69 -14.07
N VAL A 219 0.88 -8.28 -12.89
CA VAL A 219 0.42 -9.18 -11.82
C VAL A 219 -1.10 -9.24 -11.89
N LEU A 220 -1.61 -10.18 -12.64
CA LEU A 220 -3.04 -10.40 -12.84
C LEU A 220 -3.46 -11.75 -12.24
N PRO A 221 -4.62 -11.82 -11.67
CA PRO A 221 -5.62 -10.74 -11.48
C PRO A 221 -5.32 -9.82 -10.31
N CYS A 222 -4.56 -10.27 -9.32
CA CYS A 222 -4.17 -9.51 -8.13
C CYS A 222 -3.09 -10.26 -7.34
N TYR A 223 -2.48 -9.63 -6.35
CA TYR A 223 -1.46 -10.26 -5.50
C TYR A 223 -1.92 -11.53 -4.76
N VAL A 224 -3.20 -11.60 -4.40
CA VAL A 224 -3.72 -12.72 -3.59
C VAL A 224 -3.93 -13.98 -4.43
N ARG A 225 -4.33 -13.81 -5.68
CA ARG A 225 -4.66 -14.91 -6.60
C ARG A 225 -3.64 -15.10 -7.72
N ASN A 226 -2.69 -14.21 -7.83
CA ASN A 226 -1.64 -14.37 -8.82
C ASN A 226 -0.67 -15.45 -8.37
N GLU A 227 -0.59 -16.50 -9.11
CA GLU A 227 0.40 -17.56 -8.96
C GLU A 227 1.78 -17.13 -9.49
N TYR A 228 1.99 -15.83 -9.72
CA TYR A 228 3.23 -15.22 -10.22
C TYR A 228 3.78 -15.84 -11.50
N GLU A 229 2.92 -16.37 -12.31
CA GLU A 229 3.31 -16.74 -13.66
C GLU A 229 3.59 -15.46 -14.47
N LYS A 230 4.80 -15.34 -14.97
CA LYS A 230 5.28 -14.24 -15.82
C LYS A 230 4.66 -14.37 -17.22
N THR A 231 3.36 -14.12 -17.32
CA THR A 231 2.63 -14.41 -18.55
C THR A 231 2.50 -13.21 -19.47
N ILE A 232 2.36 -12.00 -18.93
CA ILE A 232 2.09 -10.80 -19.72
C ILE A 232 3.14 -9.73 -19.43
N SER A 233 4.06 -9.55 -20.38
CA SER A 233 5.06 -8.48 -20.31
C SER A 233 4.45 -7.16 -20.77
N VAL A 234 4.67 -6.09 -19.98
CA VAL A 234 4.27 -4.74 -20.38
C VAL A 234 5.06 -4.23 -21.58
N PHE A 235 6.18 -4.89 -21.96
CA PHE A 235 6.95 -4.52 -23.14
C PHE A 235 6.35 -5.09 -24.43
N ASP A 236 5.61 -6.19 -24.35
CA ASP A 236 5.08 -6.91 -25.51
C ASP A 236 3.66 -6.51 -25.85
N THR A 237 2.86 -6.11 -24.82
CA THR A 237 1.48 -5.67 -25.03
C THR A 237 1.16 -4.43 -24.19
N SER A 238 0.12 -3.68 -24.60
CA SER A 238 -0.32 -2.55 -23.79
C SER A 238 -1.06 -3.04 -22.54
N ILE A 239 -0.88 -2.33 -21.42
CA ILE A 239 -1.60 -2.64 -20.18
C ILE A 239 -3.11 -2.60 -20.42
N LYS A 240 -3.60 -1.65 -21.21
CA LYS A 240 -5.01 -1.49 -21.54
C LYS A 240 -5.54 -2.73 -22.27
N THR A 241 -4.82 -3.22 -23.27
CA THR A 241 -5.16 -4.44 -24.01
C THR A 241 -5.16 -5.65 -23.08
N ALA A 242 -4.10 -5.81 -22.28
CA ALA A 242 -3.99 -6.93 -21.36
C ALA A 242 -5.14 -6.98 -20.34
N ILE A 243 -5.58 -5.82 -19.83
CA ILE A 243 -6.73 -5.74 -18.91
C ILE A 243 -8.04 -6.06 -19.64
N SER A 244 -8.20 -5.58 -20.90
CA SER A 244 -9.39 -5.82 -21.70
C SER A 244 -9.56 -7.30 -22.06
N ASP A 245 -8.47 -7.96 -22.38
CA ASP A 245 -8.47 -9.35 -22.88
C ASP A 245 -8.44 -10.39 -21.75
N PHE A 246 -8.14 -9.96 -20.51
CA PHE A 246 -8.10 -10.86 -19.37
C PHE A 246 -9.50 -11.37 -19.01
N ASP A 247 -9.65 -12.69 -18.79
CA ASP A 247 -10.92 -13.27 -18.34
C ASP A 247 -11.14 -13.03 -16.85
N TRP A 248 -11.98 -12.05 -16.53
CA TRP A 248 -12.29 -11.66 -15.16
C TRP A 248 -13.40 -12.50 -14.51
N LYS A 249 -13.99 -13.51 -15.22
CA LYS A 249 -15.17 -14.25 -14.72
C LYS A 249 -14.95 -14.89 -13.38
N ASP A 250 -13.80 -15.53 -13.16
CA ASP A 250 -13.50 -16.21 -11.91
C ASP A 250 -13.32 -15.27 -10.72
N ILE A 251 -13.21 -13.96 -10.98
CA ILE A 251 -12.91 -12.95 -9.97
C ILE A 251 -14.07 -11.98 -9.74
N GLN A 252 -15.05 -11.94 -10.62
CA GLN A 252 -16.20 -11.02 -10.52
C GLN A 252 -16.95 -11.10 -9.18
N ASN A 253 -16.86 -12.23 -8.49
CA ASN A 253 -17.49 -12.47 -7.20
C ASN A 253 -16.48 -12.66 -6.05
N CYS A 254 -15.21 -12.33 -6.27
CA CYS A 254 -14.19 -12.49 -5.25
C CYS A 254 -14.44 -11.55 -4.05
N ARG A 255 -14.38 -12.11 -2.84
CA ARG A 255 -14.57 -11.42 -1.55
C ARG A 255 -13.58 -11.93 -0.50
N GLU A 256 -12.47 -12.50 -0.93
CA GLU A 256 -11.56 -13.27 -0.08
C GLU A 256 -10.63 -12.38 0.72
N CYS A 257 -10.25 -11.23 0.16
CA CYS A 257 -9.27 -10.38 0.83
C CYS A 257 -9.89 -9.13 1.47
N SER A 258 -9.10 -8.50 2.36
CA SER A 258 -9.36 -7.19 2.95
C SER A 258 -8.24 -6.20 2.65
N LEU A 259 -7.49 -6.41 1.55
CA LEU A 259 -6.41 -5.52 1.18
C LEU A 259 -6.96 -4.14 0.82
N HIS A 260 -6.46 -3.13 1.51
CA HIS A 260 -6.87 -1.74 1.37
C HIS A 260 -6.82 -1.25 -0.09
N CYS A 261 -5.73 -1.59 -0.81
CA CYS A 261 -5.52 -1.19 -2.20
C CYS A 261 -6.54 -1.75 -3.21
N TYR A 262 -7.26 -2.82 -2.87
CA TYR A 262 -8.35 -3.37 -3.70
C TYR A 262 -9.73 -3.00 -3.17
N VAL A 263 -9.92 -3.01 -1.85
CA VAL A 263 -11.23 -2.77 -1.24
C VAL A 263 -11.67 -1.32 -1.42
N GLU A 264 -10.82 -0.34 -1.09
CA GLU A 264 -11.21 1.07 -1.16
C GLU A 264 -11.57 1.52 -2.58
N PRO A 265 -10.75 1.26 -3.63
CA PRO A 265 -11.14 1.61 -4.99
C PRO A 265 -12.40 0.88 -5.45
N SER A 266 -12.57 -0.40 -5.05
CA SER A 266 -13.75 -1.17 -5.41
C SER A 266 -15.03 -0.60 -4.78
N LEU A 267 -14.96 -0.13 -3.54
CA LEU A 267 -16.08 0.54 -2.88
C LEU A 267 -16.45 1.84 -3.60
N VAL A 268 -15.45 2.66 -3.94
CA VAL A 268 -15.65 3.90 -4.70
C VAL A 268 -16.31 3.62 -6.06
N LEU A 269 -15.76 2.67 -6.82
CA LEU A 269 -16.28 2.30 -8.14
C LEU A 269 -17.63 1.57 -8.10
N SER A 270 -18.07 1.12 -6.93
CA SER A 270 -19.40 0.57 -6.72
C SER A 270 -20.45 1.62 -6.31
N TYR A 271 -20.12 2.92 -6.46
CA TYR A 271 -20.98 4.04 -6.07
C TYR A 271 -21.31 4.07 -4.58
N ASP A 272 -20.41 3.58 -3.74
CA ASP A 272 -20.51 3.80 -2.29
C ASP A 272 -20.13 5.25 -1.97
N PHE A 273 -21.14 6.12 -1.98
CA PHE A 273 -20.97 7.57 -1.80
C PHE A 273 -20.25 7.93 -0.48
N ARG A 274 -20.42 7.15 0.58
CA ARG A 274 -19.72 7.38 1.85
C ARG A 274 -18.21 7.08 1.74
N SER A 275 -17.86 6.03 1.02
CA SER A 275 -16.46 5.72 0.74
C SER A 275 -15.84 6.75 -0.21
N PHE A 276 -16.59 7.24 -1.20
CA PHE A 276 -16.14 8.31 -2.10
C PHE A 276 -15.82 9.60 -1.34
N LEU A 277 -16.68 10.07 -0.45
CA LEU A 277 -16.43 11.29 0.34
C LEU A 277 -15.16 11.18 1.21
N ASN A 278 -14.92 10.01 1.81
CA ASN A 278 -13.71 9.78 2.60
C ASN A 278 -12.45 9.69 1.74
N TRP A 279 -12.58 9.29 0.49
CA TRP A 279 -11.46 9.20 -0.45
C TRP A 279 -11.13 10.55 -1.09
N ALA A 280 -12.14 11.36 -1.39
CA ALA A 280 -11.98 12.68 -1.99
C ALA A 280 -11.38 13.73 -1.03
N HIS A 281 -11.50 13.48 0.28
CA HIS A 281 -10.96 14.34 1.35
C HIS A 281 -10.18 13.50 2.38
N PRO A 282 -9.03 12.88 1.99
CA PRO A 282 -8.23 12.04 2.89
C PRO A 282 -7.49 12.82 3.97
#